data_cddfd25fd5915e1b2fdc439df2f2476c
#
_entry.id   cddfd25fd5915e1b2fdc439df2f2476c
#
_cell.length_a   1.000
_cell.length_b   1.000
_cell.length_c   1.000
_cell.angle_alpha   90.00
_cell.angle_beta   90.00
_cell.angle_gamma   90.00
#
_symmetry.space_group_name_H-M   'P 1'
#
loop_
_entity.id
_entity.type
_entity.pdbx_description
1 polymer ?
#
loop_
_entity_poly.entity_id
_entity_poly.type
_entity_poly.pdbx_seq_one_letter_code
_entity_poly.pdbx_strand_id
1 'polypeptide(L)'
;MTSTNENIRNIAIIAHVDHGKTTLVDCLLKQAGAFRENQQVQERVLDSNDLERERGITILSKNISINYKNTKINVVDTPGHADFGGEVERVLGMVDGALLIVDAAEGPMPQTRFVLSKALELGLRIIVVINKIDKPAAEPLTALDKVFDLFTELTDREDLIDFPFIFASSLNGFAIKDLDDERKDMIPLLDCILENIKPPKGDATKPFQFRATTLDYNEYVGRIVIGRIENGSIHSQDQVCVVHADGKHEKGKITKLFGFHDLGRAEIQEAFAGDIVGIAGFSDIQIGESICSVDNPQPLPLIKVDEPTLQMNFSVNDSPFAGQEGKFVTSRQLRKRLYDELEKNVSLRVEDTDSTDVFKVSGRGELHLGILIETMRREGYEFQVSKPEVIYKTIDGKQCEPYENLIVDVPEEYAGSCIDRLSGRKAEMKEMNNAKGRTTMTFHIPARGLIGFRSEFIRMTRGEGIMYHTFLHYRPFAGDIPRQRNGSIIAHEQGEAIPYALAQFEDRGTFFVTPKTKVYRGMIIGECNKPQDIVVNICKTKKLTNMRSATADVMVTLQAHKEMALEECLEYIGDDELVEITPENVRIRKADLTRKIYN
;
A
#
# COMPACT_ATOMS: atom_id res chain seq x y z
N MET A 1 -3.01 31.71 29.67
CA MET A 1 -3.86 30.54 29.61
C MET A 1 -3.82 30.10 28.17
N THR A 2 -3.20 28.98 27.87
CA THR A 2 -3.23 28.37 26.52
C THR A 2 -4.67 28.00 26.25
N SER A 3 -5.28 28.62 25.26
CA SER A 3 -6.61 28.25 24.77
C SER A 3 -6.48 26.91 24.05
N THR A 4 -6.53 25.82 24.81
CA THR A 4 -6.66 24.47 24.25
C THR A 4 -8.07 24.31 23.70
N ASN A 5 -8.20 23.82 22.48
CA ASN A 5 -9.52 23.54 21.92
C ASN A 5 -10.06 22.24 22.55
N GLU A 6 -10.66 22.36 23.74
CA GLU A 6 -11.11 21.21 24.56
C GLU A 6 -12.13 20.32 23.86
N ASN A 7 -12.75 20.83 22.80
CA ASN A 7 -13.81 20.16 22.05
C ASN A 7 -13.30 19.45 20.78
N ILE A 8 -11.99 19.19 20.67
CA ILE A 8 -11.42 18.41 19.54
C ILE A 8 -10.65 17.22 20.10
N ARG A 9 -10.71 16.09 19.39
CA ARG A 9 -9.83 14.94 19.55
C ARG A 9 -9.36 14.49 18.17
N ASN A 10 -8.06 14.26 18.03
CA ASN A 10 -7.48 13.77 16.79
C ASN A 10 -6.94 12.36 17.03
N ILE A 11 -7.49 11.37 16.36
CA ILE A 11 -7.11 9.97 16.52
C ILE A 11 -6.77 9.33 15.18
N ALA A 12 -5.79 8.44 15.17
CA ALA A 12 -5.51 7.55 14.06
C ALA A 12 -6.12 6.16 14.33
N ILE A 13 -6.42 5.42 13.28
CA ILE A 13 -6.82 4.02 13.41
C ILE A 13 -5.72 3.12 12.88
N ILE A 14 -5.22 2.24 13.72
CA ILE A 14 -4.20 1.23 13.44
C ILE A 14 -4.87 -0.14 13.49
N ALA A 15 -4.82 -0.88 12.39
CA ALA A 15 -5.36 -2.22 12.33
C ALA A 15 -4.63 -3.06 11.29
N HIS A 16 -4.59 -4.37 11.52
CA HIS A 16 -4.24 -5.32 10.46
C HIS A 16 -5.40 -5.44 9.46
N VAL A 17 -5.09 -5.94 8.26
CA VAL A 17 -6.09 -6.34 7.25
C VAL A 17 -7.11 -7.27 7.91
N ASP A 18 -8.38 -7.09 7.60
CA ASP A 18 -9.50 -7.88 8.13
C ASP A 18 -9.73 -7.84 9.65
N HIS A 19 -9.00 -7.06 10.46
CA HIS A 19 -9.30 -6.88 11.89
C HIS A 19 -10.56 -6.07 12.17
N GLY A 20 -11.23 -5.56 11.12
CA GLY A 20 -12.53 -4.88 11.21
C GLY A 20 -12.46 -3.38 11.36
N LYS A 21 -11.37 -2.74 10.89
CA LYS A 21 -11.18 -1.28 10.88
C LYS A 21 -12.35 -0.54 10.24
N THR A 22 -12.66 -0.85 8.99
CA THR A 22 -13.74 -0.21 8.22
C THR A 22 -15.10 -0.43 8.88
N THR A 23 -15.38 -1.64 9.34
CA THR A 23 -16.64 -1.98 10.03
C THR A 23 -16.80 -1.21 11.33
N LEU A 24 -15.71 -1.03 12.10
CA LEU A 24 -15.73 -0.24 13.34
C LEU A 24 -16.08 1.22 13.05
N VAL A 25 -15.43 1.83 12.06
CA VAL A 25 -15.67 3.22 11.70
C VAL A 25 -17.09 3.42 11.16
N ASP A 26 -17.56 2.53 10.31
CA ASP A 26 -18.94 2.57 9.82
C ASP A 26 -19.95 2.48 10.97
N CYS A 27 -19.67 1.66 11.97
CA CYS A 27 -20.52 1.54 13.15
C CYS A 27 -20.50 2.81 14.01
N LEU A 28 -19.32 3.39 14.25
CA LEU A 28 -19.19 4.65 14.99
C LEU A 28 -19.93 5.80 14.29
N LEU A 29 -19.81 5.93 12.96
CA LEU A 29 -20.51 6.92 12.17
C LEU A 29 -22.04 6.74 12.22
N LYS A 30 -22.52 5.50 12.12
CA LYS A 30 -23.96 5.20 12.23
C LYS A 30 -24.53 5.61 13.58
N GLN A 31 -23.84 5.29 14.67
CA GLN A 31 -24.31 5.56 16.03
C GLN A 31 -24.13 7.03 16.45
N ALA A 32 -23.18 7.73 15.86
CA ALA A 32 -23.03 9.18 16.05
C ALA A 32 -24.06 10.02 15.27
N GLY A 33 -24.96 9.40 14.51
CA GLY A 33 -26.03 10.09 13.78
C GLY A 33 -25.60 10.73 12.46
N ALA A 34 -24.46 10.32 11.90
CA ALA A 34 -23.94 10.82 10.64
C ALA A 34 -24.80 10.44 9.42
N PHE A 35 -25.69 9.45 9.57
CA PHE A 35 -26.59 8.99 8.51
C PHE A 35 -28.05 9.29 8.82
N ARG A 36 -28.81 9.72 7.82
CA ARG A 36 -30.26 9.85 7.96
C ARG A 36 -30.91 8.46 8.08
N GLU A 37 -31.97 8.34 8.89
CA GLU A 37 -32.65 7.05 9.21
C GLU A 37 -33.08 6.21 7.99
N ASN A 38 -33.18 6.78 6.79
CA ASN A 38 -33.58 6.11 5.54
C ASN A 38 -32.50 6.05 4.47
N GLN A 39 -31.25 6.38 4.78
CA GLN A 39 -30.17 6.33 3.81
C GLN A 39 -29.60 4.91 3.73
N GLN A 40 -29.81 4.21 2.61
CA GLN A 40 -29.09 2.97 2.31
C GLN A 40 -27.62 3.31 2.13
N VAL A 41 -26.84 3.06 3.16
CA VAL A 41 -25.38 3.25 3.14
C VAL A 41 -24.77 1.97 2.59
N GLN A 42 -23.96 2.07 1.54
CA GLN A 42 -23.15 0.95 1.12
C GLN A 42 -22.22 0.56 2.28
N GLU A 43 -22.16 -0.72 2.58
CA GLU A 43 -21.19 -1.25 3.55
C GLU A 43 -19.75 -0.92 3.09
N ARG A 44 -18.84 -0.68 4.03
CA ARG A 44 -17.44 -0.30 3.81
C ARG A 44 -17.26 1.08 3.16
N VAL A 45 -17.85 2.08 3.76
CA VAL A 45 -17.82 3.46 3.25
C VAL A 45 -16.41 4.04 3.17
N LEU A 46 -15.49 3.62 4.03
CA LEU A 46 -14.08 4.03 3.97
C LEU A 46 -13.33 3.42 2.78
N ASP A 47 -13.65 2.19 2.38
CA ASP A 47 -13.01 1.54 1.24
C ASP A 47 -13.69 1.99 -0.06
N SER A 48 -13.55 3.26 -0.42
CA SER A 48 -14.19 3.85 -1.61
C SER A 48 -13.54 3.42 -2.92
N ASN A 49 -12.32 2.86 -2.88
CA ASN A 49 -11.61 2.35 -4.03
C ASN A 49 -11.84 0.84 -4.16
N ASP A 50 -12.22 0.37 -5.35
CA ASP A 50 -12.44 -1.06 -5.61
C ASP A 50 -11.19 -1.90 -5.32
N LEU A 51 -9.98 -1.35 -5.55
CA LEU A 51 -8.71 -2.00 -5.20
C LEU A 51 -8.51 -2.17 -3.70
N GLU A 52 -8.91 -1.19 -2.89
CA GLU A 52 -8.86 -1.32 -1.42
C GLU A 52 -9.80 -2.44 -0.95
N ARG A 53 -11.01 -2.52 -1.53
CA ARG A 53 -11.98 -3.58 -1.20
C ARG A 53 -11.51 -4.98 -1.59
N GLU A 54 -10.95 -5.13 -2.80
CA GLU A 54 -10.47 -6.41 -3.30
C GLU A 54 -9.25 -6.92 -2.54
N ARG A 55 -8.32 -6.01 -2.21
CA ARG A 55 -7.08 -6.35 -1.50
C ARG A 55 -7.21 -6.32 0.02
N GLY A 56 -8.30 -5.78 0.53
CA GLY A 56 -8.54 -5.61 1.97
C GLY A 56 -7.57 -4.63 2.66
N ILE A 57 -6.83 -3.81 1.92
CA ILE A 57 -5.83 -2.88 2.45
C ILE A 57 -6.27 -1.43 2.22
N THR A 58 -5.96 -0.55 3.18
CA THR A 58 -6.04 0.90 2.97
C THR A 58 -4.83 1.36 2.17
N ILE A 59 -5.08 2.00 1.04
CA ILE A 59 -4.03 2.53 0.15
C ILE A 59 -3.79 4.00 0.44
N LEU A 60 -4.88 4.78 0.59
CA LEU A 60 -4.83 6.22 0.86
C LEU A 60 -5.43 6.53 2.23
N SER A 61 -4.75 7.37 2.99
CA SER A 61 -5.29 7.89 4.25
C SER A 61 -6.54 8.73 4.00
N LYS A 62 -7.57 8.52 4.81
CA LYS A 62 -8.83 9.26 4.75
C LYS A 62 -9.08 9.96 6.06
N ASN A 63 -9.61 11.18 5.97
CA ASN A 63 -9.98 11.96 7.13
C ASN A 63 -11.50 12.02 7.23
N ILE A 64 -12.02 11.64 8.37
CA ILE A 64 -13.43 11.73 8.73
C ILE A 64 -13.58 12.43 10.08
N SER A 65 -14.78 12.86 10.43
CA SER A 65 -15.04 13.34 11.77
C SER A 65 -16.35 12.82 12.33
N ILE A 66 -16.38 12.67 13.63
CA ILE A 66 -17.52 12.19 14.42
C ILE A 66 -17.82 13.25 15.49
N ASN A 67 -19.08 13.66 15.62
CA ASN A 67 -19.49 14.56 16.69
C ASN A 67 -20.11 13.75 17.83
N TYR A 68 -19.51 13.84 19.02
CA TYR A 68 -20.00 13.15 20.20
C TYR A 68 -19.86 14.05 21.46
N LYS A 69 -20.93 14.23 22.22
CA LYS A 69 -20.98 15.07 23.44
C LYS A 69 -20.33 16.45 23.25
N ASN A 70 -20.68 17.18 22.18
CA ASN A 70 -20.09 18.48 21.79
C ASN A 70 -18.58 18.44 21.48
N THR A 71 -18.00 17.28 21.30
CA THR A 71 -16.60 17.11 20.91
C THR A 71 -16.53 16.58 19.48
N LYS A 72 -15.75 17.26 18.63
CA LYS A 72 -15.38 16.79 17.29
C LYS A 72 -14.24 15.80 17.40
N ILE A 73 -14.45 14.57 17.02
CA ILE A 73 -13.43 13.54 16.97
C ILE A 73 -13.00 13.38 15.51
N ASN A 74 -11.84 13.92 15.15
CA ASN A 74 -11.23 13.68 13.85
C ASN A 74 -10.60 12.29 13.87
N VAL A 75 -10.96 11.47 12.91
CA VAL A 75 -10.45 10.11 12.74
C VAL A 75 -9.69 10.05 11.44
N VAL A 76 -8.40 9.72 11.53
CA VAL A 76 -7.54 9.57 10.36
C VAL A 76 -7.28 8.09 10.13
N ASP A 77 -7.69 7.61 8.97
CA ASP A 77 -7.44 6.24 8.55
C ASP A 77 -5.98 6.09 8.10
N THR A 78 -5.26 5.09 8.63
CA THR A 78 -3.85 4.87 8.30
C THR A 78 -3.67 3.65 7.40
N PRO A 79 -2.84 3.74 6.35
CA PRO A 79 -2.40 2.57 5.62
C PRO A 79 -1.70 1.58 6.56
N GLY A 80 -1.95 0.28 6.36
CA GLY A 80 -1.35 -0.79 7.19
C GLY A 80 -0.07 -1.37 6.62
N HIS A 81 0.25 -1.11 5.34
CA HIS A 81 1.37 -1.74 4.64
C HIS A 81 2.65 -0.91 4.71
N ALA A 82 3.79 -1.58 4.81
CA ALA A 82 5.11 -0.96 4.95
C ALA A 82 5.49 -0.05 3.78
N ASP A 83 5.08 -0.37 2.56
CA ASP A 83 5.34 0.45 1.37
C ASP A 83 4.77 1.88 1.50
N PHE A 84 3.82 2.07 2.42
CA PHE A 84 3.22 3.36 2.77
C PHE A 84 3.75 3.94 4.10
N GLY A 85 4.88 3.42 4.60
CA GLY A 85 5.45 3.80 5.91
C GLY A 85 5.59 5.29 6.14
N GLY A 86 6.01 6.05 5.13
CA GLY A 86 6.10 7.49 5.24
C GLY A 86 4.75 8.22 5.28
N GLU A 87 3.68 7.63 4.72
CA GLU A 87 2.32 8.14 4.92
C GLU A 87 1.86 7.91 6.35
N VAL A 88 2.16 6.73 6.88
CA VAL A 88 1.88 6.39 8.28
C VAL A 88 2.53 7.39 9.23
N GLU A 89 3.83 7.67 9.10
CA GLU A 89 4.53 8.63 9.95
C GLU A 89 3.93 10.04 9.87
N ARG A 90 3.57 10.48 8.66
CA ARG A 90 2.95 11.80 8.47
C ARG A 90 1.59 11.89 9.12
N VAL A 91 0.74 10.87 8.90
CA VAL A 91 -0.61 10.80 9.48
C VAL A 91 -0.54 10.75 10.99
N LEU A 92 0.32 9.90 11.57
CA LEU A 92 0.52 9.82 13.02
C LEU A 92 1.03 11.14 13.62
N GLY A 93 1.77 11.95 12.85
CA GLY A 93 2.20 13.28 13.26
C GLY A 93 1.08 14.32 13.36
N MET A 94 -0.12 14.06 12.83
CA MET A 94 -1.29 14.96 12.93
C MET A 94 -2.20 14.67 14.11
N VAL A 95 -2.07 13.53 14.76
CA VAL A 95 -3.00 13.04 15.77
C VAL A 95 -2.42 13.10 17.18
N ASP A 96 -3.28 12.99 18.18
CA ASP A 96 -2.92 13.05 19.60
C ASP A 96 -3.03 11.68 20.28
N GLY A 97 -3.62 10.70 19.59
CA GLY A 97 -3.70 9.31 20.02
C GLY A 97 -4.10 8.38 18.89
N ALA A 98 -4.14 7.08 19.17
CA ALA A 98 -4.56 6.09 18.18
C ALA A 98 -5.40 4.96 18.79
N LEU A 99 -6.30 4.40 17.96
CA LEU A 99 -7.01 3.16 18.24
C LEU A 99 -6.25 2.00 17.59
N LEU A 100 -5.81 1.05 18.39
CA LEU A 100 -5.22 -0.20 17.93
C LEU A 100 -6.29 -1.28 17.91
N ILE A 101 -6.74 -1.69 16.73
CA ILE A 101 -7.77 -2.72 16.57
C ILE A 101 -7.10 -4.08 16.37
N VAL A 102 -7.45 -5.03 17.22
CA VAL A 102 -6.92 -6.41 17.21
C VAL A 102 -8.07 -7.40 17.17
N ASP A 103 -8.01 -8.37 16.27
CA ASP A 103 -8.97 -9.47 16.21
C ASP A 103 -8.78 -10.40 17.43
N ALA A 104 -9.86 -10.70 18.15
CA ALA A 104 -9.85 -11.50 19.36
C ALA A 104 -9.43 -12.98 19.13
N ALA A 105 -9.53 -13.49 17.90
CA ALA A 105 -9.11 -14.84 17.56
C ALA A 105 -7.64 -14.91 17.09
N GLU A 106 -7.17 -13.89 16.35
CA GLU A 106 -5.84 -13.89 15.73
C GLU A 106 -4.78 -13.24 16.62
N GLY A 107 -5.17 -12.20 17.37
CA GLY A 107 -4.24 -11.38 18.14
C GLY A 107 -3.49 -10.34 17.30
N PRO A 108 -2.45 -9.69 17.84
CA PRO A 108 -1.67 -8.68 17.12
C PRO A 108 -0.85 -9.34 16.02
N MET A 109 -0.93 -8.78 14.80
CA MET A 109 -0.24 -9.28 13.62
C MET A 109 1.02 -8.43 13.30
N PRO A 110 2.04 -8.97 12.60
CA PRO A 110 3.31 -8.28 12.37
C PRO A 110 3.22 -6.90 11.69
N GLN A 111 2.27 -6.69 10.78
CA GLN A 111 2.06 -5.38 10.16
C GLN A 111 1.65 -4.32 11.18
N THR A 112 0.87 -4.70 12.18
CA THR A 112 0.45 -3.84 13.29
C THR A 112 1.66 -3.38 14.11
N ARG A 113 2.68 -4.23 14.25
CA ARG A 113 3.91 -3.95 15.00
C ARG A 113 4.62 -2.67 14.50
N PHE A 114 4.74 -2.49 13.18
CA PHE A 114 5.40 -1.30 12.62
C PHE A 114 4.65 -0.02 12.95
N VAL A 115 3.35 0.02 12.64
CA VAL A 115 2.55 1.23 12.85
C VAL A 115 2.48 1.56 14.34
N LEU A 116 2.37 0.53 15.18
CA LEU A 116 2.40 0.68 16.64
C LEU A 116 3.76 1.22 17.13
N SER A 117 4.89 0.67 16.65
CA SER A 117 6.22 1.17 17.00
C SER A 117 6.36 2.65 16.68
N LYS A 118 5.92 3.08 15.48
CA LYS A 118 5.93 4.50 15.10
C LYS A 118 5.03 5.38 15.97
N ALA A 119 3.86 4.88 16.33
CA ALA A 119 2.95 5.60 17.23
C ALA A 119 3.56 5.76 18.65
N LEU A 120 4.22 4.71 19.16
CA LEU A 120 4.91 4.74 20.46
C LEU A 120 6.15 5.64 20.44
N GLU A 121 6.94 5.65 19.35
CA GLU A 121 8.07 6.56 19.16
C GLU A 121 7.64 8.04 19.20
N LEU A 122 6.46 8.35 18.63
CA LEU A 122 5.85 9.68 18.68
C LEU A 122 5.21 10.01 20.05
N GLY A 123 5.15 9.03 20.96
CA GLY A 123 4.54 9.19 22.29
C GLY A 123 3.02 9.33 22.26
N LEU A 124 2.36 8.78 21.24
CA LEU A 124 0.90 8.81 21.16
C LEU A 124 0.27 7.90 22.20
N ARG A 125 -0.85 8.36 22.78
CA ARG A 125 -1.67 7.53 23.66
C ARG A 125 -2.45 6.51 22.81
N ILE A 126 -2.27 5.22 23.10
CA ILE A 126 -2.93 4.14 22.38
C ILE A 126 -4.11 3.62 23.20
N ILE A 127 -5.26 3.44 22.56
CA ILE A 127 -6.42 2.71 23.09
C ILE A 127 -6.50 1.39 22.32
N VAL A 128 -6.50 0.27 23.02
CA VAL A 128 -6.58 -1.05 22.41
C VAL A 128 -8.04 -1.48 22.28
N VAL A 129 -8.46 -1.88 21.08
CA VAL A 129 -9.81 -2.39 20.81
C VAL A 129 -9.69 -3.85 20.40
N ILE A 130 -10.04 -4.75 21.32
CA ILE A 130 -10.11 -6.20 21.04
C ILE A 130 -11.45 -6.45 20.36
N ASN A 131 -11.41 -6.56 19.03
CA ASN A 131 -12.58 -6.65 18.17
C ASN A 131 -12.95 -8.09 17.82
N LYS A 132 -14.17 -8.27 17.31
CA LYS A 132 -14.73 -9.56 16.89
C LYS A 132 -14.85 -10.58 18.03
N ILE A 133 -15.18 -10.13 19.23
CA ILE A 133 -15.41 -11.01 20.39
C ILE A 133 -16.65 -11.90 20.24
N ASP A 134 -17.43 -11.71 19.18
CA ASP A 134 -18.58 -12.52 18.78
C ASP A 134 -18.18 -13.80 18.03
N LYS A 135 -16.94 -13.92 17.54
CA LYS A 135 -16.47 -15.12 16.84
C LYS A 135 -16.42 -16.33 17.80
N PRO A 136 -16.79 -17.54 17.33
CA PRO A 136 -16.68 -18.76 18.15
C PRO A 136 -15.26 -19.08 18.62
N ALA A 137 -14.25 -18.68 17.85
CA ALA A 137 -12.83 -18.90 18.15
C ALA A 137 -12.18 -17.69 18.87
N ALA A 138 -12.98 -16.72 19.33
CA ALA A 138 -12.45 -15.55 20.02
C ALA A 138 -11.92 -15.89 21.40
N GLU A 139 -10.70 -15.47 21.70
CA GLU A 139 -10.04 -15.53 23.00
C GLU A 139 -9.62 -14.12 23.43
N PRO A 140 -10.57 -13.26 23.87
CA PRO A 140 -10.30 -11.84 24.08
C PRO A 140 -9.19 -11.54 25.08
N LEU A 141 -9.11 -12.31 26.18
CA LEU A 141 -8.09 -12.14 27.21
C LEU A 141 -6.70 -12.58 26.71
N THR A 142 -6.64 -13.71 26.00
CA THR A 142 -5.39 -14.18 25.38
C THR A 142 -4.89 -13.18 24.32
N ALA A 143 -5.79 -12.57 23.55
CA ALA A 143 -5.43 -11.54 22.59
C ALA A 143 -4.90 -10.27 23.29
N LEU A 144 -5.50 -9.88 24.41
CA LEU A 144 -5.05 -8.75 25.23
C LEU A 144 -3.65 -8.99 25.82
N ASP A 145 -3.40 -10.20 26.35
CA ASP A 145 -2.08 -10.58 26.89
C ASP A 145 -0.99 -10.50 25.80
N LYS A 146 -1.28 -10.98 24.57
CA LYS A 146 -0.36 -10.87 23.43
C LYS A 146 -0.08 -9.41 23.04
N VAL A 147 -1.08 -8.53 23.15
CA VAL A 147 -0.89 -7.09 22.91
C VAL A 147 0.01 -6.49 23.99
N PHE A 148 -0.19 -6.86 25.26
CA PHE A 148 0.67 -6.41 26.34
C PHE A 148 2.13 -6.85 26.13
N ASP A 149 2.35 -8.11 25.76
CA ASP A 149 3.67 -8.64 25.40
C ASP A 149 4.30 -7.78 24.27
N LEU A 150 3.51 -7.46 23.22
CA LEU A 150 3.97 -6.61 22.11
C LEU A 150 4.38 -5.20 22.56
N PHE A 151 3.62 -4.58 23.46
CA PHE A 151 3.97 -3.23 23.97
C PHE A 151 5.27 -3.28 24.76
N THR A 152 5.47 -4.28 25.63
CA THR A 152 6.70 -4.43 26.43
C THR A 152 7.94 -4.72 25.56
N GLU A 153 7.77 -5.33 24.38
CA GLU A 153 8.85 -5.48 23.42
C GLU A 153 9.20 -4.18 22.67
N LEU A 154 8.21 -3.31 22.44
CA LEU A 154 8.37 -2.11 21.61
C LEU A 154 8.77 -0.86 22.37
N THR A 155 8.53 -0.80 23.69
CA THR A 155 8.82 0.38 24.51
C THR A 155 9.09 0.03 25.96
N ASP A 156 10.06 0.74 26.57
CA ASP A 156 10.36 0.66 28.00
C ASP A 156 9.57 1.74 28.81
N ARG A 157 8.73 2.52 28.15
CA ARG A 157 7.98 3.62 28.77
C ARG A 157 6.73 3.08 29.48
N GLU A 158 6.76 3.02 30.81
CA GLU A 158 5.66 2.55 31.64
C GLU A 158 4.35 3.30 31.39
N ASP A 159 4.39 4.61 31.10
CA ASP A 159 3.22 5.43 30.81
C ASP A 159 2.50 5.08 29.50
N LEU A 160 3.18 4.37 28.58
CA LEU A 160 2.64 3.88 27.32
C LEU A 160 2.21 2.42 27.42
N ILE A 161 2.87 1.62 28.28
CA ILE A 161 2.52 0.20 28.52
C ILE A 161 1.19 0.08 29.26
N ASP A 162 0.87 1.02 30.14
CA ASP A 162 -0.45 1.10 30.81
C ASP A 162 -1.49 1.72 29.86
N PHE A 163 -1.94 0.92 28.90
CA PHE A 163 -2.90 1.36 27.89
C PHE A 163 -4.35 1.03 28.27
N PRO A 164 -5.32 1.93 28.00
CA PRO A 164 -6.74 1.61 28.10
C PRO A 164 -7.15 0.63 27.01
N PHE A 165 -8.08 -0.28 27.33
CA PHE A 165 -8.61 -1.22 26.38
C PHE A 165 -10.13 -1.34 26.44
N ILE A 166 -10.73 -1.81 25.34
CA ILE A 166 -12.17 -2.04 25.16
C ILE A 166 -12.35 -3.33 24.37
N PHE A 167 -13.32 -4.13 24.74
CA PHE A 167 -13.79 -5.26 23.96
C PHE A 167 -14.92 -4.81 23.04
N ALA A 168 -14.92 -5.27 21.77
CA ALA A 168 -15.92 -4.83 20.78
C ALA A 168 -16.34 -5.95 19.83
N SER A 169 -17.55 -5.81 19.31
CA SER A 169 -18.00 -6.45 18.08
C SER A 169 -18.49 -5.39 17.13
N SER A 170 -17.64 -4.97 16.20
CA SER A 170 -17.99 -3.96 15.20
C SER A 170 -19.15 -4.41 14.31
N LEU A 171 -19.26 -5.72 14.05
CA LEU A 171 -20.34 -6.29 13.24
C LEU A 171 -21.69 -6.17 13.95
N ASN A 172 -21.74 -6.45 15.24
CA ASN A 172 -22.96 -6.39 16.05
C ASN A 172 -23.21 -5.01 16.67
N GLY A 173 -22.28 -4.08 16.50
CA GLY A 173 -22.45 -2.68 16.87
C GLY A 173 -22.38 -2.37 18.36
N PHE A 174 -21.56 -3.08 19.13
CA PHE A 174 -21.38 -2.83 20.57
C PHE A 174 -19.92 -2.83 21.01
N ALA A 175 -19.65 -2.12 22.09
CA ALA A 175 -18.39 -2.10 22.83
C ALA A 175 -18.66 -2.21 24.33
N ILE A 176 -17.77 -2.88 25.08
CA ILE A 176 -17.90 -3.12 26.51
C ILE A 176 -16.55 -2.98 27.20
N LYS A 177 -16.55 -2.55 28.47
CA LYS A 177 -15.33 -2.48 29.31
C LYS A 177 -14.96 -3.83 29.88
N ASP A 178 -15.94 -4.56 30.38
CA ASP A 178 -15.81 -5.93 30.89
C ASP A 178 -16.63 -6.92 30.06
N LEU A 179 -16.17 -8.16 29.97
CA LEU A 179 -16.83 -9.20 29.15
C LEU A 179 -18.24 -9.55 29.60
N ASP A 180 -18.55 -9.28 30.88
CA ASP A 180 -19.86 -9.51 31.51
C ASP A 180 -20.82 -8.32 31.36
N ASP A 181 -20.35 -7.20 30.78
CA ASP A 181 -21.16 -6.01 30.58
C ASP A 181 -22.28 -6.22 29.55
N GLU A 182 -23.32 -5.41 29.64
CA GLU A 182 -24.44 -5.43 28.70
C GLU A 182 -24.02 -4.91 27.32
N ARG A 183 -24.28 -5.70 26.28
CA ARG A 183 -23.91 -5.46 24.87
C ARG A 183 -24.94 -4.58 24.18
N LYS A 184 -24.82 -3.24 24.22
CA LYS A 184 -25.80 -2.29 23.71
C LYS A 184 -25.34 -1.52 22.46
N ASP A 185 -24.30 -0.75 22.62
CA ASP A 185 -23.84 0.24 21.63
C ASP A 185 -22.33 0.49 21.71
N MET A 186 -21.81 1.44 20.90
CA MET A 186 -20.40 1.84 20.90
C MET A 186 -20.07 2.99 21.87
N ILE A 187 -21.02 3.44 22.67
CA ILE A 187 -20.80 4.55 23.61
C ILE A 187 -19.61 4.31 24.53
N PRO A 188 -19.37 3.09 25.08
CA PRO A 188 -18.20 2.83 25.90
C PRO A 188 -16.86 3.13 25.21
N LEU A 189 -16.75 2.88 23.89
CA LEU A 189 -15.55 3.22 23.13
C LEU A 189 -15.42 4.72 22.92
N LEU A 190 -16.50 5.42 22.59
CA LEU A 190 -16.50 6.89 22.43
C LEU A 190 -16.14 7.59 23.74
N ASP A 191 -16.68 7.11 24.87
CA ASP A 191 -16.33 7.64 26.18
C ASP A 191 -14.86 7.37 26.54
N CYS A 192 -14.36 6.16 26.26
CA CYS A 192 -12.95 5.81 26.44
C CYS A 192 -12.02 6.74 25.63
N ILE A 193 -12.39 7.11 24.41
CA ILE A 193 -11.63 8.08 23.60
C ILE A 193 -11.60 9.44 24.29
N LEU A 194 -12.74 9.97 24.77
CA LEU A 194 -12.79 11.27 25.43
C LEU A 194 -12.04 11.30 26.76
N GLU A 195 -12.04 10.20 27.52
CA GLU A 195 -11.37 10.07 28.80
C GLU A 195 -9.84 9.98 28.66
N ASN A 196 -9.33 9.27 27.63
CA ASN A 196 -7.92 8.92 27.53
C ASN A 196 -7.13 9.76 26.51
N ILE A 197 -7.76 10.26 25.46
CA ILE A 197 -7.08 11.11 24.47
C ILE A 197 -7.22 12.58 24.89
N LYS A 198 -6.08 13.24 25.06
CA LYS A 198 -6.05 14.66 25.42
C LYS A 198 -6.46 15.55 24.25
N PRO A 199 -7.03 16.74 24.54
CA PRO A 199 -7.21 17.76 23.51
C PRO A 199 -5.90 18.10 22.81
N PRO A 200 -5.93 18.49 21.52
CA PRO A 200 -4.74 18.88 20.79
C PRO A 200 -4.06 20.08 21.45
N LYS A 201 -2.74 20.03 21.49
CA LYS A 201 -1.94 21.17 21.93
C LYS A 201 -1.96 22.22 20.82
N GLY A 202 -2.21 23.46 21.17
CA GLY A 202 -2.21 24.58 20.24
C GLY A 202 -2.69 25.85 20.92
N ASP A 203 -2.24 26.98 20.44
CA ASP A 203 -2.60 28.29 21.00
C ASP A 203 -3.20 29.15 19.88
N ALA A 204 -4.52 29.36 19.95
CA ALA A 204 -5.24 30.16 18.96
C ALA A 204 -4.83 31.65 18.95
N THR A 205 -4.12 32.12 19.98
CA THR A 205 -3.66 33.52 20.06
C THR A 205 -2.30 33.75 19.41
N LYS A 206 -1.57 32.69 19.07
CA LYS A 206 -0.28 32.76 18.39
C LYS A 206 -0.44 32.99 16.87
N PRO A 207 0.65 33.42 16.19
CA PRO A 207 0.64 33.46 14.73
C PRO A 207 0.24 32.13 14.11
N PHE A 208 -0.49 32.17 13.02
CA PHE A 208 -0.95 30.98 12.31
C PHE A 208 0.23 30.12 11.82
N GLN A 209 0.15 28.83 12.11
CA GLN A 209 1.08 27.80 11.68
C GLN A 209 0.30 26.54 11.30
N PHE A 210 0.52 26.08 10.08
CA PHE A 210 -0.08 24.88 9.54
C PHE A 210 1.00 24.08 8.81
N ARG A 211 0.98 22.75 8.93
CA ARG A 211 1.89 21.84 8.25
C ARG A 211 1.17 21.07 7.16
N ALA A 212 1.71 21.11 5.95
CA ALA A 212 1.27 20.26 4.85
C ALA A 212 1.62 18.79 5.14
N THR A 213 0.61 17.94 5.36
CA THR A 213 0.83 16.53 5.73
C THR A 213 0.42 15.57 4.63
N THR A 214 -0.72 15.81 4.00
CA THR A 214 -1.19 15.06 2.85
C THR A 214 -1.69 16.00 1.77
N LEU A 215 -1.65 15.54 0.52
CA LEU A 215 -2.17 16.28 -0.62
C LEU A 215 -3.37 15.53 -1.19
N ASP A 216 -4.35 16.29 -1.65
CA ASP A 216 -5.47 15.81 -2.42
C ASP A 216 -5.70 16.73 -3.61
N TYR A 217 -6.42 16.27 -4.60
CA TYR A 217 -6.69 17.03 -5.81
C TYR A 217 -8.17 16.98 -6.18
N ASN A 218 -8.69 18.13 -6.55
CA ASN A 218 -10.06 18.26 -7.05
C ASN A 218 -10.04 19.06 -8.36
N GLU A 219 -10.72 18.58 -9.40
CA GLU A 219 -10.71 19.19 -10.72
C GLU A 219 -11.18 20.66 -10.73
N TYR A 220 -12.06 21.05 -9.79
CA TYR A 220 -12.63 22.41 -9.72
C TYR A 220 -11.81 23.37 -8.86
N VAL A 221 -11.10 22.84 -7.86
CA VAL A 221 -10.41 23.65 -6.84
C VAL A 221 -8.90 23.55 -6.99
N GLY A 222 -8.42 22.54 -7.69
CA GLY A 222 -7.02 22.20 -7.81
C GLY A 222 -6.50 21.44 -6.60
N ARG A 223 -5.23 21.65 -6.27
CA ARG A 223 -4.55 20.99 -5.14
C ARG A 223 -5.12 21.45 -3.80
N ILE A 224 -5.40 20.50 -2.92
CA ILE A 224 -5.88 20.71 -1.55
C ILE A 224 -4.83 20.14 -0.60
N VAL A 225 -4.32 20.98 0.27
CA VAL A 225 -3.33 20.61 1.27
C VAL A 225 -4.05 20.28 2.57
N ILE A 226 -3.88 19.08 3.07
CA ILE A 226 -4.50 18.62 4.32
C ILE A 226 -3.42 18.55 5.41
N GLY A 227 -3.78 19.03 6.60
CA GLY A 227 -2.89 19.02 7.75
C GLY A 227 -3.56 19.53 9.00
N ARG A 228 -2.77 19.61 10.08
CA ARG A 228 -3.22 20.16 11.35
C ARG A 228 -2.78 21.61 11.50
N ILE A 229 -3.66 22.44 12.04
CA ILE A 229 -3.31 23.77 12.51
C ILE A 229 -2.60 23.63 13.85
N GLU A 230 -1.30 23.95 13.89
CA GLU A 230 -0.50 23.83 15.12
C GLU A 230 -0.70 25.03 16.05
N ASN A 231 -0.80 26.24 15.50
CA ASN A 231 -1.08 27.45 16.25
C ASN A 231 -1.93 28.43 15.42
N GLY A 232 -2.57 29.37 16.13
CA GLY A 232 -3.33 30.45 15.52
C GLY A 232 -4.72 30.06 15.05
N SER A 233 -5.29 30.89 14.22
CA SER A 233 -6.55 30.71 13.52
C SER A 233 -6.43 31.18 12.09
N ILE A 234 -7.32 30.70 11.22
CA ILE A 234 -7.32 31.02 9.81
C ILE A 234 -8.75 31.14 9.29
N HIS A 235 -8.96 32.09 8.38
CA HIS A 235 -10.23 32.29 7.69
C HIS A 235 -10.10 32.00 6.19
N SER A 236 -11.20 31.66 5.57
CA SER A 236 -11.29 31.61 4.14
C SER A 236 -10.95 32.98 3.56
N GLN A 237 -10.17 33.04 2.46
CA GLN A 237 -9.68 34.24 1.79
C GLN A 237 -8.53 35.00 2.51
N ASP A 238 -8.00 34.50 3.63
CA ASP A 238 -6.84 35.09 4.29
C ASP A 238 -5.58 35.05 3.40
N GLN A 239 -4.71 36.05 3.59
CA GLN A 239 -3.37 36.05 3.02
C GLN A 239 -2.42 35.32 3.96
N VAL A 240 -1.62 34.43 3.41
CA VAL A 240 -0.67 33.59 4.13
C VAL A 240 0.66 33.54 3.40
N CYS A 241 1.65 33.02 4.10
CA CYS A 241 3.00 32.80 3.55
C CYS A 241 3.30 31.29 3.54
N VAL A 242 3.56 30.72 2.37
CA VAL A 242 4.13 29.38 2.24
C VAL A 242 5.63 29.48 2.45
N VAL A 243 6.17 28.65 3.35
CA VAL A 243 7.61 28.53 3.57
C VAL A 243 8.05 27.18 3.03
N HIS A 244 8.80 27.24 1.91
CA HIS A 244 9.29 26.07 1.20
C HIS A 244 10.50 25.43 1.88
N ALA A 245 10.77 24.18 1.53
CA ALA A 245 11.90 23.41 2.08
C ALA A 245 13.27 24.04 1.80
N ASP A 246 13.41 24.80 0.71
CA ASP A 246 14.62 25.55 0.34
C ASP A 246 14.74 26.91 1.08
N GLY A 247 13.79 27.22 1.97
CA GLY A 247 13.74 28.48 2.71
C GLY A 247 13.13 29.65 1.95
N LYS A 248 12.59 29.46 0.76
CA LYS A 248 11.85 30.49 0.05
C LYS A 248 10.50 30.76 0.71
N HIS A 249 10.10 32.02 0.67
CA HIS A 249 8.82 32.49 1.18
C HIS A 249 7.95 32.94 0.01
N GLU A 250 6.81 32.31 -0.15
CA GLU A 250 5.82 32.65 -1.17
C GLU A 250 4.55 33.18 -0.52
N LYS A 251 4.11 34.37 -0.89
CA LYS A 251 2.83 34.93 -0.41
C LYS A 251 1.71 34.39 -1.28
N GLY A 252 0.67 33.86 -0.63
CA GLY A 252 -0.48 33.32 -1.31
C GLY A 252 -1.77 33.70 -0.58
N LYS A 253 -2.89 33.34 -1.20
CA LYS A 253 -4.21 33.56 -0.65
C LYS A 253 -4.97 32.22 -0.58
N ILE A 254 -5.59 31.96 0.54
CA ILE A 254 -6.50 30.82 0.70
C ILE A 254 -7.72 31.04 -0.17
N THR A 255 -7.94 30.20 -1.17
CA THR A 255 -9.11 30.29 -2.04
C THR A 255 -10.31 29.61 -1.39
N LYS A 256 -10.10 28.45 -0.74
CA LYS A 256 -11.10 27.72 0.01
C LYS A 256 -10.50 27.04 1.24
N LEU A 257 -11.29 26.99 2.31
CA LEU A 257 -10.97 26.29 3.54
C LEU A 257 -12.00 25.17 3.74
N PHE A 258 -11.55 23.95 3.98
CA PHE A 258 -12.38 22.77 4.16
C PHE A 258 -12.22 22.19 5.56
N GLY A 259 -13.33 21.92 6.22
CA GLY A 259 -13.41 21.08 7.41
C GLY A 259 -13.88 19.67 7.04
N PHE A 260 -13.52 18.70 7.83
CA PHE A 260 -14.06 17.36 7.72
C PHE A 260 -15.36 17.25 8.53
N HIS A 261 -16.38 16.69 7.92
CA HIS A 261 -17.68 16.47 8.55
C HIS A 261 -18.22 15.13 8.09
N ASP A 262 -18.45 14.22 9.01
CA ASP A 262 -18.80 12.84 8.73
C ASP A 262 -17.82 12.22 7.72
N LEU A 263 -18.31 11.76 6.58
CA LEU A 263 -17.52 11.15 5.50
C LEU A 263 -17.04 12.14 4.44
N GLY A 264 -17.44 13.41 4.56
CA GLY A 264 -17.22 14.40 3.52
C GLY A 264 -16.36 15.59 3.98
N ARG A 265 -16.09 16.44 3.02
CA ARG A 265 -15.52 17.76 3.23
C ARG A 265 -16.60 18.81 3.05
N ALA A 266 -16.69 19.74 3.99
CA ALA A 266 -17.54 20.91 3.89
C ALA A 266 -16.66 22.18 3.84
N GLU A 267 -17.04 23.15 3.04
CA GLU A 267 -16.41 24.46 3.04
C GLU A 267 -16.76 25.18 4.34
N ILE A 268 -15.74 25.64 5.07
CA ILE A 268 -15.87 26.35 6.34
C ILE A 268 -15.29 27.76 6.22
N GLN A 269 -15.73 28.68 7.08
CA GLN A 269 -15.28 30.06 7.03
C GLN A 269 -14.04 30.30 7.90
N GLU A 270 -13.90 29.56 9.00
CA GLU A 270 -12.80 29.70 9.97
C GLU A 270 -12.41 28.34 10.55
N ALA A 271 -11.14 28.25 10.99
CA ALA A 271 -10.61 27.11 11.72
C ALA A 271 -9.54 27.55 12.72
N PHE A 272 -9.36 26.77 13.78
CA PHE A 272 -8.52 27.10 14.91
C PHE A 272 -7.44 26.05 15.16
N ALA A 273 -6.43 26.44 15.96
CA ALA A 273 -5.37 25.54 16.41
C ALA A 273 -5.93 24.21 16.95
N GLY A 274 -5.33 23.11 16.53
CA GLY A 274 -5.70 21.75 16.88
C GLY A 274 -6.62 21.06 15.88
N ASP A 275 -7.31 21.77 14.97
CA ASP A 275 -8.18 21.14 13.97
C ASP A 275 -7.39 20.64 12.76
N ILE A 276 -7.89 19.57 12.15
CA ILE A 276 -7.40 19.03 10.87
C ILE A 276 -8.27 19.60 9.77
N VAL A 277 -7.65 20.30 8.82
CA VAL A 277 -8.36 21.02 7.76
C VAL A 277 -7.69 20.82 6.40
N GLY A 278 -8.46 21.09 5.33
CA GLY A 278 -7.98 21.16 3.96
C GLY A 278 -7.89 22.61 3.48
N ILE A 279 -6.78 23.02 2.94
CA ILE A 279 -6.53 24.39 2.43
C ILE A 279 -6.27 24.31 0.93
N ALA A 280 -6.98 25.11 0.14
CA ALA A 280 -6.77 25.28 -1.30
C ALA A 280 -6.32 26.69 -1.64
N GLY A 281 -5.56 26.83 -2.72
CA GLY A 281 -5.05 28.11 -3.22
C GLY A 281 -3.55 28.10 -3.58
N PHE A 282 -2.90 26.93 -3.46
CA PHE A 282 -1.46 26.76 -3.69
C PHE A 282 -1.21 25.62 -4.67
N SER A 283 -0.48 25.90 -5.77
CA SER A 283 -0.13 24.89 -6.78
C SER A 283 1.15 24.14 -6.45
N ASP A 284 2.12 24.82 -5.82
CA ASP A 284 3.50 24.31 -5.71
C ASP A 284 3.91 23.84 -4.31
N ILE A 285 2.99 23.88 -3.35
CA ILE A 285 3.27 23.44 -1.99
C ILE A 285 3.54 21.92 -1.94
N GLN A 286 4.58 21.56 -1.21
CA GLN A 286 4.99 20.18 -1.00
C GLN A 286 4.65 19.69 0.42
N ILE A 287 4.60 18.37 0.58
CA ILE A 287 4.44 17.76 1.90
C ILE A 287 5.62 18.13 2.82
N GLY A 288 5.33 18.45 4.07
CA GLY A 288 6.30 18.87 5.07
C GLY A 288 6.53 20.36 5.11
N GLU A 289 6.12 21.12 4.09
CA GLU A 289 6.20 22.57 4.08
C GLU A 289 5.16 23.20 4.99
N SER A 290 5.38 24.47 5.33
CA SER A 290 4.53 25.18 6.27
C SER A 290 3.76 26.31 5.62
N ILE A 291 2.50 26.48 6.00
CA ILE A 291 1.73 27.70 5.73
C ILE A 291 1.66 28.51 7.02
N CYS A 292 2.12 29.76 6.96
CA CYS A 292 2.28 30.62 8.13
C CYS A 292 1.59 31.97 7.92
N SER A 293 1.45 32.75 9.00
CA SER A 293 1.04 34.15 8.91
C SER A 293 2.05 34.98 8.12
N VAL A 294 1.59 35.98 7.35
CA VAL A 294 2.45 36.83 6.51
C VAL A 294 3.41 37.69 7.35
N ASP A 295 2.93 38.21 8.49
CA ASP A 295 3.68 39.19 9.30
C ASP A 295 4.83 38.55 10.10
N ASN A 296 4.68 37.26 10.47
CA ASN A 296 5.67 36.53 11.24
C ASN A 296 5.68 35.06 10.83
N PRO A 297 6.28 34.74 9.69
CA PRO A 297 6.33 33.37 9.19
C PRO A 297 7.30 32.53 10.05
N GLN A 298 6.76 31.61 10.81
CA GLN A 298 7.50 30.65 11.65
C GLN A 298 7.27 29.23 11.11
N PRO A 299 8.16 28.69 10.26
CA PRO A 299 7.98 27.35 9.71
C PRO A 299 8.12 26.28 10.80
N LEU A 300 7.36 25.22 10.64
CA LEU A 300 7.48 24.01 11.44
C LEU A 300 8.64 23.14 10.92
N PRO A 301 9.21 22.27 11.77
CA PRO A 301 10.24 21.33 11.30
C PRO A 301 9.77 20.51 10.11
N LEU A 302 10.60 20.41 9.08
CA LEU A 302 10.30 19.64 7.88
C LEU A 302 10.10 18.16 8.21
N ILE A 303 9.08 17.56 7.63
CA ILE A 303 8.90 16.12 7.67
C ILE A 303 9.81 15.53 6.58
N LYS A 304 10.66 14.58 6.95
CA LYS A 304 11.44 13.83 5.96
C LYS A 304 10.48 12.92 5.18
N VAL A 305 10.42 13.14 3.88
CA VAL A 305 9.74 12.22 2.98
C VAL A 305 10.79 11.19 2.53
N ASP A 306 10.53 9.91 2.78
CA ASP A 306 11.44 8.86 2.31
C ASP A 306 11.52 8.87 0.78
N GLU A 307 12.72 8.72 0.28
CA GLU A 307 12.96 8.68 -1.15
C GLU A 307 12.53 7.33 -1.75
N PRO A 308 12.15 7.30 -3.04
CA PRO A 308 11.91 6.06 -3.74
C PRO A 308 13.12 5.13 -3.71
N THR A 309 12.89 3.84 -3.56
CA THR A 309 13.94 2.79 -3.55
C THR A 309 13.91 1.90 -4.79
N LEU A 310 12.76 1.84 -5.47
CA LEU A 310 12.56 1.07 -6.70
C LEU A 310 12.20 1.98 -7.87
N GLN A 311 12.59 1.56 -9.06
CA GLN A 311 12.23 2.22 -10.33
C GLN A 311 11.86 1.18 -11.38
N MET A 312 11.03 1.58 -12.34
CA MET A 312 10.72 0.80 -13.54
C MET A 312 10.36 1.71 -14.71
N ASN A 313 10.49 1.20 -15.92
CA ASN A 313 10.12 1.94 -17.11
C ASN A 313 8.66 1.63 -17.47
N PHE A 314 7.90 2.70 -17.72
CA PHE A 314 6.56 2.67 -18.32
C PHE A 314 6.69 3.13 -19.76
N SER A 315 6.20 2.34 -20.69
CA SER A 315 6.29 2.69 -22.11
C SER A 315 5.00 2.37 -22.85
N VAL A 316 4.85 3.01 -24.00
CA VAL A 316 3.74 2.70 -24.90
C VAL A 316 3.79 1.24 -25.31
N ASN A 317 2.64 0.58 -25.37
CA ASN A 317 2.56 -0.79 -25.87
C ASN A 317 2.84 -0.83 -27.38
N ASP A 318 3.88 -1.55 -27.78
CA ASP A 318 4.30 -1.77 -29.18
C ASP A 318 4.16 -3.24 -29.59
N SER A 319 3.38 -4.03 -28.84
CA SER A 319 3.10 -5.43 -29.15
C SER A 319 2.24 -5.56 -30.43
N PRO A 320 2.20 -6.75 -31.05
CA PRO A 320 1.29 -7.01 -32.18
C PRO A 320 -0.21 -6.84 -31.86
N PHE A 321 -0.58 -6.79 -30.59
CA PHE A 321 -1.95 -6.56 -30.15
C PHE A 321 -2.20 -5.13 -29.63
N ALA A 322 -1.23 -4.23 -29.80
CA ALA A 322 -1.34 -2.85 -29.35
C ALA A 322 -2.58 -2.14 -29.91
N GLY A 323 -3.29 -1.41 -29.04
CA GLY A 323 -4.46 -0.61 -29.40
C GLY A 323 -5.75 -1.41 -29.63
N GLN A 324 -5.80 -2.70 -29.30
CA GLN A 324 -7.02 -3.50 -29.47
C GLN A 324 -7.94 -3.45 -28.25
N GLU A 325 -7.42 -3.25 -27.05
CA GLU A 325 -8.16 -3.37 -25.80
C GLU A 325 -8.21 -2.05 -25.02
N GLY A 326 -7.19 -1.18 -25.15
CA GLY A 326 -7.08 0.08 -24.42
C GLY A 326 -7.81 1.26 -25.07
N LYS A 327 -8.34 2.17 -24.25
CA LYS A 327 -8.87 3.48 -24.69
C LYS A 327 -7.75 4.52 -24.83
N PHE A 328 -6.77 4.46 -23.95
CA PHE A 328 -5.66 5.40 -23.86
C PHE A 328 -4.36 4.67 -24.18
N VAL A 329 -3.86 4.87 -25.40
CA VAL A 329 -2.77 4.07 -25.97
C VAL A 329 -1.57 4.93 -26.43
N THR A 330 -1.66 6.26 -26.30
CA THR A 330 -0.63 7.17 -26.82
C THR A 330 0.35 7.62 -25.74
N SER A 331 1.59 7.91 -26.13
CA SER A 331 2.64 8.44 -25.26
C SER A 331 2.20 9.71 -24.53
N ARG A 332 1.51 10.62 -25.22
CA ARG A 332 1.00 11.86 -24.62
C ARG A 332 -0.02 11.59 -23.51
N GLN A 333 -0.92 10.61 -23.69
CA GLN A 333 -1.92 10.25 -22.69
C GLN A 333 -1.25 9.57 -21.49
N LEU A 334 -0.32 8.64 -21.74
CA LEU A 334 0.47 7.96 -20.71
C LEU A 334 1.26 8.99 -19.87
N ARG A 335 2.00 9.88 -20.54
CA ARG A 335 2.77 10.95 -19.88
C ARG A 335 1.87 11.81 -19.00
N LYS A 336 0.77 12.32 -19.55
CA LYS A 336 -0.16 13.16 -18.80
C LYS A 336 -0.66 12.43 -17.53
N ARG A 337 -1.11 11.18 -17.66
CA ARG A 337 -1.63 10.40 -16.53
C ARG A 337 -0.57 10.17 -15.43
N LEU A 338 0.67 9.86 -15.83
CA LEU A 338 1.77 9.68 -14.88
C LEU A 338 2.12 10.98 -14.15
N TYR A 339 2.10 12.11 -14.83
CA TYR A 339 2.34 13.42 -14.20
C TYR A 339 1.15 13.89 -13.36
N ASP A 340 -0.09 13.61 -13.77
CA ASP A 340 -1.29 13.88 -12.96
C ASP A 340 -1.27 13.07 -11.63
N GLU A 341 -0.62 11.90 -11.60
CA GLU A 341 -0.44 11.11 -10.38
C GLU A 341 0.46 11.82 -9.36
N LEU A 342 1.47 12.57 -9.80
CA LEU A 342 2.37 13.31 -8.91
C LEU A 342 1.64 14.39 -8.09
N GLU A 343 0.48 14.87 -8.56
CA GLU A 343 -0.34 15.84 -7.82
C GLU A 343 -0.92 15.24 -6.53
N LYS A 344 -1.08 13.90 -6.48
CA LYS A 344 -1.69 13.16 -5.37
C LYS A 344 -0.69 12.32 -4.60
N ASN A 345 0.35 11.83 -5.28
CA ASN A 345 1.28 10.83 -4.77
C ASN A 345 2.71 11.36 -4.69
N VAL A 346 3.08 11.87 -3.54
CA VAL A 346 4.38 12.52 -3.29
C VAL A 346 5.54 11.51 -3.20
N SER A 347 5.23 10.24 -2.97
CA SER A 347 6.23 9.18 -2.90
C SER A 347 6.61 8.61 -4.27
N LEU A 348 5.99 9.14 -5.33
CA LEU A 348 6.26 8.78 -6.72
C LEU A 348 7.17 9.83 -7.36
N ARG A 349 8.06 9.39 -8.24
CA ARG A 349 8.80 10.28 -9.15
C ARG A 349 8.60 9.79 -10.57
N VAL A 350 8.41 10.70 -11.50
CA VAL A 350 8.31 10.44 -12.94
C VAL A 350 9.35 11.29 -13.65
N GLU A 351 10.16 10.65 -14.46
CA GLU A 351 11.21 11.31 -15.25
C GLU A 351 11.05 10.93 -16.71
N ASP A 352 11.15 11.93 -17.59
CA ASP A 352 11.25 11.70 -19.03
C ASP A 352 12.62 11.04 -19.33
N THR A 353 12.65 10.15 -20.30
CA THR A 353 13.90 9.51 -20.77
C THR A 353 14.31 10.10 -22.12
N ASP A 354 15.42 9.63 -22.69
CA ASP A 354 15.83 10.00 -24.05
C ASP A 354 14.82 9.58 -25.13
N SER A 355 13.93 8.65 -24.81
CA SER A 355 12.82 8.21 -25.65
C SER A 355 11.53 8.92 -25.29
N THR A 356 10.80 9.45 -26.27
CA THR A 356 9.48 10.07 -26.07
C THR A 356 8.39 9.11 -25.62
N ASP A 357 8.62 7.83 -25.73
CA ASP A 357 7.64 6.77 -25.48
C ASP A 357 7.92 5.97 -24.21
N VAL A 358 8.99 6.34 -23.47
CA VAL A 358 9.42 5.66 -22.24
C VAL A 358 9.56 6.66 -21.11
N PHE A 359 8.93 6.38 -19.99
CA PHE A 359 8.97 7.18 -18.76
C PHE A 359 9.53 6.34 -17.62
N LYS A 360 10.49 6.89 -16.89
CA LYS A 360 11.01 6.25 -15.69
C LYS A 360 10.14 6.64 -14.50
N VAL A 361 9.57 5.64 -13.86
CA VAL A 361 8.70 5.80 -12.69
C VAL A 361 9.38 5.17 -11.49
N SER A 362 9.57 5.95 -10.43
CA SER A 362 10.21 5.52 -9.20
C SER A 362 9.22 5.56 -8.05
N GLY A 363 9.20 4.51 -7.24
CA GLY A 363 8.31 4.34 -6.09
C GLY A 363 9.01 3.68 -4.91
N ARG A 364 8.30 3.54 -3.79
CA ARG A 364 8.86 2.99 -2.56
C ARG A 364 8.99 1.49 -2.54
N GLY A 365 8.07 0.78 -3.20
CA GLY A 365 8.02 -0.67 -3.19
C GLY A 365 7.26 -1.24 -4.39
N GLU A 366 7.28 -2.58 -4.53
CA GLU A 366 6.60 -3.29 -5.61
C GLU A 366 5.08 -3.10 -5.54
N LEU A 367 4.50 -3.13 -4.34
CA LEU A 367 3.06 -2.95 -4.14
C LEU A 367 2.63 -1.53 -4.55
N HIS A 368 3.42 -0.51 -4.23
CA HIS A 368 3.12 0.87 -4.60
C HIS A 368 3.05 1.04 -6.12
N LEU A 369 4.05 0.53 -6.85
CA LEU A 369 4.07 0.56 -8.32
C LEU A 369 2.99 -0.36 -8.92
N GLY A 370 2.73 -1.52 -8.33
CA GLY A 370 1.67 -2.43 -8.75
C GLY A 370 0.26 -1.83 -8.64
N ILE A 371 0.00 -1.06 -7.59
CA ILE A 371 -1.27 -0.32 -7.42
C ILE A 371 -1.44 0.75 -8.51
N LEU A 372 -0.38 1.51 -8.82
CA LEU A 372 -0.42 2.48 -9.91
C LEU A 372 -0.75 1.80 -11.25
N ILE A 373 -0.08 0.69 -11.56
CA ILE A 373 -0.31 -0.08 -12.78
C ILE A 373 -1.77 -0.56 -12.85
N GLU A 374 -2.27 -1.15 -11.78
CA GLU A 374 -3.63 -1.70 -11.75
C GLU A 374 -4.69 -0.58 -11.80
N THR A 375 -4.45 0.57 -11.17
CA THR A 375 -5.32 1.74 -11.27
C THR A 375 -5.41 2.23 -12.71
N MET A 376 -4.28 2.42 -13.38
CA MET A 376 -4.23 2.86 -14.77
C MET A 376 -4.89 1.84 -15.72
N ARG A 377 -4.69 0.54 -15.47
CA ARG A 377 -5.34 -0.54 -16.20
C ARG A 377 -6.87 -0.41 -16.15
N ARG A 378 -7.44 -0.19 -14.95
CA ARG A 378 -8.91 -0.03 -14.75
C ARG A 378 -9.44 1.27 -15.33
N GLU A 379 -8.64 2.31 -15.40
CA GLU A 379 -8.98 3.56 -16.09
C GLU A 379 -9.04 3.40 -17.62
N GLY A 380 -8.58 2.27 -18.16
CA GLY A 380 -8.61 1.96 -19.58
C GLY A 380 -7.31 2.28 -20.34
N TYR A 381 -6.20 2.45 -19.63
CA TYR A 381 -4.87 2.63 -20.24
C TYR A 381 -4.31 1.29 -20.72
N GLU A 382 -3.61 1.35 -21.85
CA GLU A 382 -2.81 0.27 -22.40
C GLU A 382 -1.35 0.72 -22.50
N PHE A 383 -0.45 -0.01 -21.87
CA PHE A 383 0.96 0.31 -21.79
C PHE A 383 1.77 -0.95 -21.47
N GLN A 384 3.07 -0.83 -21.39
CA GLN A 384 3.96 -1.91 -20.97
C GLN A 384 4.96 -1.42 -19.93
N VAL A 385 5.43 -2.34 -19.09
CA VAL A 385 6.36 -2.03 -18.02
C VAL A 385 7.56 -2.98 -18.04
N SER A 386 8.72 -2.45 -17.64
CA SER A 386 9.93 -3.24 -17.43
C SER A 386 9.93 -3.88 -16.05
N LYS A 387 10.89 -4.76 -15.82
CA LYS A 387 11.20 -5.29 -14.49
C LYS A 387 11.49 -4.15 -13.51
N PRO A 388 11.03 -4.25 -12.25
CA PRO A 388 11.44 -3.34 -11.20
C PRO A 388 12.93 -3.48 -10.89
N GLU A 389 13.61 -2.35 -10.72
CA GLU A 389 15.03 -2.27 -10.37
C GLU A 389 15.22 -1.38 -9.15
N VAL A 390 16.24 -1.68 -8.32
CA VAL A 390 16.59 -0.82 -7.20
C VAL A 390 17.34 0.42 -7.66
N ILE A 391 17.13 1.53 -6.96
CA ILE A 391 17.82 2.78 -7.25
C ILE A 391 19.19 2.76 -6.55
N TYR A 392 20.26 2.76 -7.33
CA TYR A 392 21.61 2.86 -6.82
C TYR A 392 22.02 4.31 -6.56
N LYS A 393 22.82 4.54 -5.52
CA LYS A 393 23.40 5.85 -5.20
C LYS A 393 24.91 5.73 -5.10
N THR A 394 25.62 6.79 -5.47
CA THR A 394 27.06 6.90 -5.20
C THR A 394 27.26 7.68 -3.90
N ILE A 395 27.76 7.02 -2.86
CA ILE A 395 28.04 7.61 -1.55
C ILE A 395 29.54 7.39 -1.28
N ASP A 396 30.27 8.46 -1.01
CA ASP A 396 31.73 8.44 -0.79
C ASP A 396 32.51 7.71 -1.90
N GLY A 397 32.08 7.89 -3.16
CA GLY A 397 32.70 7.28 -4.33
C GLY A 397 32.44 5.79 -4.52
N LYS A 398 31.59 5.19 -3.68
CA LYS A 398 31.18 3.78 -3.78
C LYS A 398 29.73 3.67 -4.24
N GLN A 399 29.46 2.70 -5.09
CA GLN A 399 28.09 2.34 -5.44
C GLN A 399 27.40 1.71 -4.23
N CYS A 400 26.28 2.31 -3.83
CA CYS A 400 25.46 1.85 -2.71
C CYS A 400 24.07 1.47 -3.19
N GLU A 401 23.47 0.50 -2.52
CA GLU A 401 22.12 0.00 -2.75
C GLU A 401 21.26 0.13 -1.49
N PRO A 402 19.92 0.26 -1.64
CA PRO A 402 19.02 0.33 -0.51
C PRO A 402 18.96 -1.02 0.22
N TYR A 403 19.01 -0.97 1.55
CA TYR A 403 18.84 -2.10 2.45
C TYR A 403 17.52 -1.99 3.20
N GLU A 404 16.91 -3.13 3.42
CA GLU A 404 15.64 -3.29 4.14
C GLU A 404 15.88 -4.02 5.46
N ASN A 405 15.14 -3.65 6.48
CA ASN A 405 14.98 -4.44 7.70
C ASN A 405 13.81 -5.39 7.47
N LEU A 406 14.09 -6.66 7.27
CA LEU A 406 13.12 -7.71 7.01
C LEU A 406 12.83 -8.47 8.30
N ILE A 407 11.56 -8.54 8.68
CA ILE A 407 11.07 -9.38 9.77
C ILE A 407 10.25 -10.52 9.17
N VAL A 408 10.60 -11.74 9.54
CA VAL A 408 9.94 -12.97 9.10
C VAL A 408 9.45 -13.73 10.33
N ASP A 409 8.17 -14.07 10.35
CA ASP A 409 7.55 -14.88 11.37
C ASP A 409 6.96 -16.15 10.72
N VAL A 410 7.47 -17.31 11.13
CA VAL A 410 7.10 -18.61 10.53
C VAL A 410 6.95 -19.69 11.59
N PRO A 411 6.14 -20.74 11.35
CA PRO A 411 6.23 -21.98 12.13
C PRO A 411 7.69 -22.49 12.16
N GLU A 412 8.10 -23.04 13.29
CA GLU A 412 9.49 -23.47 13.55
C GLU A 412 10.03 -24.43 12.47
N GLU A 413 9.15 -25.26 11.88
CA GLU A 413 9.51 -26.21 10.81
C GLU A 413 10.01 -25.53 9.52
N TYR A 414 9.60 -24.27 9.24
CA TYR A 414 10.02 -23.54 8.04
C TYR A 414 11.22 -22.61 8.27
N ALA A 415 11.65 -22.39 9.52
CA ALA A 415 12.69 -21.43 9.87
C ALA A 415 14.01 -21.72 9.14
N GLY A 416 14.46 -22.97 9.11
CA GLY A 416 15.69 -23.37 8.42
C GLY A 416 15.65 -23.08 6.92
N SER A 417 14.55 -23.41 6.24
CA SER A 417 14.37 -23.15 4.81
C SER A 417 14.37 -21.64 4.51
N CYS A 418 13.76 -20.82 5.38
CA CYS A 418 13.76 -19.36 5.25
C CYS A 418 15.19 -18.79 5.38
N ILE A 419 15.97 -19.24 6.38
CA ILE A 419 17.35 -18.80 6.59
C ILE A 419 18.20 -19.12 5.36
N ASP A 420 18.13 -20.33 4.83
CA ASP A 420 18.91 -20.75 3.67
C ASP A 420 18.59 -19.90 2.45
N ARG A 421 17.31 -19.67 2.17
CA ARG A 421 16.87 -18.88 1.03
C ARG A 421 17.24 -17.41 1.14
N LEU A 422 17.06 -16.81 2.31
CA LEU A 422 17.42 -15.41 2.57
C LEU A 422 18.94 -15.20 2.55
N SER A 423 19.72 -16.13 3.09
CA SER A 423 21.18 -16.08 3.02
C SER A 423 21.69 -16.09 1.57
N GLY A 424 21.11 -16.92 0.70
CA GLY A 424 21.39 -16.92 -0.74
C GLY A 424 21.07 -15.58 -1.43
N ARG A 425 20.16 -14.78 -0.86
CA ARG A 425 19.77 -13.44 -1.32
C ARG A 425 20.54 -12.31 -0.62
N LYS A 426 21.66 -12.63 0.04
CA LYS A 426 22.54 -11.69 0.78
C LYS A 426 21.89 -11.07 2.01
N ALA A 427 20.91 -11.73 2.62
CA ALA A 427 20.37 -11.31 3.89
C ALA A 427 21.35 -11.64 5.04
N GLU A 428 21.49 -10.70 5.96
CA GLU A 428 22.24 -10.84 7.20
C GLU A 428 21.27 -11.01 8.36
N MET A 429 21.21 -12.18 8.99
CA MET A 429 20.40 -12.39 10.17
C MET A 429 20.93 -11.56 11.34
N LYS A 430 20.06 -10.84 12.01
CA LYS A 430 20.38 -9.99 13.18
C LYS A 430 19.85 -10.59 14.47
N GLU A 431 18.61 -11.05 14.46
CA GLU A 431 17.93 -11.57 15.63
C GLU A 431 17.10 -12.79 15.27
N MET A 432 16.95 -13.70 16.22
CA MET A 432 16.07 -14.86 16.10
C MET A 432 15.47 -15.15 17.46
N ASN A 433 14.15 -15.23 17.51
CA ASN A 433 13.41 -15.50 18.73
C ASN A 433 12.38 -16.63 18.49
N ASN A 434 12.39 -17.63 19.35
CA ASN A 434 11.47 -18.77 19.29
C ASN A 434 10.44 -18.66 20.42
N ALA A 435 9.17 -18.57 20.06
CA ALA A 435 8.09 -18.50 21.02
C ALA A 435 6.88 -19.32 20.54
N LYS A 436 6.34 -20.16 21.42
CA LYS A 436 5.07 -20.88 21.19
C LYS A 436 4.99 -21.63 19.85
N GLY A 437 6.09 -22.26 19.38
CA GLY A 437 6.12 -23.02 18.12
C GLY A 437 6.27 -22.17 16.85
N ARG A 438 6.52 -20.88 16.99
CA ARG A 438 6.85 -19.96 15.90
C ARG A 438 8.22 -19.36 16.11
N THR A 439 8.88 -19.04 14.99
CA THR A 439 10.19 -18.40 14.97
C THR A 439 10.07 -17.05 14.28
N THR A 440 10.37 -15.98 15.02
CA THR A 440 10.51 -14.63 14.48
C THR A 440 11.98 -14.34 14.22
N MET A 441 12.30 -13.91 13.01
CA MET A 441 13.67 -13.64 12.56
C MET A 441 13.76 -12.23 11.98
N THR A 442 14.82 -11.50 12.32
CA THR A 442 15.09 -10.17 11.76
C THR A 442 16.34 -10.24 10.89
N PHE A 443 16.23 -9.72 9.67
CA PHE A 443 17.33 -9.68 8.70
C PHE A 443 17.56 -8.28 8.17
N HIS A 444 18.82 -7.94 7.88
CA HIS A 444 19.16 -6.83 6.99
C HIS A 444 19.44 -7.39 5.60
N ILE A 445 18.66 -6.97 4.60
CA ILE A 445 18.72 -7.51 3.23
C ILE A 445 18.79 -6.37 2.21
N PRO A 446 19.58 -6.50 1.10
CA PRO A 446 19.47 -5.59 -0.02
C PRO A 446 18.06 -5.63 -0.60
N ALA A 447 17.43 -4.48 -0.87
CA ALA A 447 16.05 -4.42 -1.38
C ALA A 447 15.85 -5.28 -2.65
N ARG A 448 16.86 -5.36 -3.54
CA ARG A 448 16.81 -6.25 -4.71
C ARG A 448 16.74 -7.74 -4.36
N GLY A 449 17.14 -8.14 -3.16
CA GLY A 449 17.00 -9.51 -2.64
C GLY A 449 15.57 -9.87 -2.29
N LEU A 450 14.68 -8.89 -2.10
CA LEU A 450 13.26 -9.09 -1.82
C LEU A 450 12.44 -9.20 -3.10
N ILE A 451 12.93 -8.67 -4.23
CA ILE A 451 12.23 -8.75 -5.52
C ILE A 451 11.96 -10.22 -5.86
N GLY A 452 10.68 -10.58 -6.01
CA GLY A 452 10.21 -11.92 -6.29
C GLY A 452 10.36 -12.92 -5.13
N PHE A 453 10.66 -12.48 -3.92
CA PHE A 453 10.76 -13.36 -2.76
C PHE A 453 9.39 -13.65 -2.12
N ARG A 454 8.45 -12.72 -2.20
CA ARG A 454 7.15 -12.84 -1.53
C ARG A 454 6.37 -14.08 -1.97
N SER A 455 6.24 -14.30 -3.26
CA SER A 455 5.53 -15.47 -3.81
C SER A 455 6.25 -16.78 -3.49
N GLU A 456 7.58 -16.78 -3.48
CA GLU A 456 8.39 -17.92 -3.06
C GLU A 456 8.17 -18.22 -1.57
N PHE A 457 8.18 -17.19 -0.73
CA PHE A 457 7.99 -17.28 0.70
C PHE A 457 6.61 -17.85 1.08
N ILE A 458 5.52 -17.34 0.46
CA ILE A 458 4.16 -17.84 0.68
C ILE A 458 4.06 -19.34 0.32
N ARG A 459 4.64 -19.75 -0.80
CA ARG A 459 4.65 -21.16 -1.21
C ARG A 459 5.47 -22.04 -0.26
N MET A 460 6.65 -21.58 0.14
CA MET A 460 7.57 -22.29 1.03
C MET A 460 6.96 -22.51 2.42
N THR A 461 6.22 -21.53 2.92
CA THR A 461 5.56 -21.57 4.23
C THR A 461 4.10 -22.02 4.16
N ARG A 462 3.62 -22.50 2.99
CA ARG A 462 2.23 -22.90 2.75
C ARG A 462 1.19 -21.85 3.15
N GLY A 463 1.57 -20.57 3.07
CA GLY A 463 0.72 -19.44 3.46
C GLY A 463 0.71 -19.13 4.95
N GLU A 464 1.40 -19.91 5.80
CA GLU A 464 1.44 -19.72 7.26
C GLU A 464 2.51 -18.72 7.72
N GLY A 465 3.45 -18.37 6.80
CA GLY A 465 4.51 -17.41 7.07
C GLY A 465 4.03 -15.98 6.88
N ILE A 466 4.55 -15.10 7.71
CA ILE A 466 4.30 -13.66 7.63
C ILE A 466 5.65 -12.98 7.44
N MET A 467 5.74 -12.09 6.46
CA MET A 467 6.93 -11.29 6.23
C MET A 467 6.57 -9.80 6.14
N TYR A 468 7.48 -9.00 6.63
CA TYR A 468 7.34 -7.57 6.69
C TYR A 468 8.72 -6.92 6.55
N HIS A 469 8.83 -5.83 5.78
CA HIS A 469 10.11 -5.15 5.58
C HIS A 469 9.93 -3.63 5.59
N THR A 470 10.99 -2.92 5.98
CA THR A 470 11.07 -1.46 5.98
C THR A 470 12.41 -1.01 5.45
N PHE A 471 12.42 0.12 4.76
CA PHE A 471 13.68 0.76 4.35
C PHE A 471 14.55 1.08 5.59
N LEU A 472 15.81 0.71 5.53
CA LEU A 472 16.76 0.94 6.61
C LEU A 472 17.74 2.09 6.28
N HIS A 473 18.59 1.90 5.30
CA HIS A 473 19.54 2.89 4.78
C HIS A 473 20.26 2.33 3.56
N TYR A 474 21.06 3.18 2.91
CA TYR A 474 21.94 2.73 1.82
C TYR A 474 23.23 2.13 2.37
N ARG A 475 23.69 1.01 1.78
CA ARG A 475 24.97 0.34 2.05
C ARG A 475 25.72 0.06 0.74
N PRO A 476 27.04 -0.15 0.80
CA PRO A 476 27.81 -0.59 -0.37
C PRO A 476 27.21 -1.84 -1.01
N PHE A 477 27.28 -1.93 -2.34
CA PHE A 477 26.77 -3.04 -3.12
C PHE A 477 27.32 -4.40 -2.62
N ALA A 478 26.42 -5.33 -2.29
CA ALA A 478 26.75 -6.63 -1.67
C ALA A 478 27.23 -7.71 -2.66
N GLY A 479 27.46 -7.35 -3.93
CA GLY A 479 27.78 -8.30 -4.99
C GLY A 479 26.53 -8.97 -5.57
N ASP A 480 26.69 -9.78 -6.61
CA ASP A 480 25.60 -10.38 -7.35
C ASP A 480 24.77 -11.36 -6.51
N ILE A 481 23.46 -11.33 -6.71
CA ILE A 481 22.54 -12.31 -6.16
C ILE A 481 22.22 -13.30 -7.29
N PRO A 482 22.56 -14.58 -7.15
CA PRO A 482 22.26 -15.58 -8.15
C PRO A 482 20.75 -15.69 -8.36
N ARG A 483 20.27 -15.41 -9.57
CA ARG A 483 18.86 -15.57 -9.90
C ARG A 483 18.60 -17.01 -10.28
N GLN A 484 17.88 -17.74 -9.45
CA GLN A 484 17.35 -19.07 -9.77
C GLN A 484 16.01 -18.92 -10.48
N ARG A 485 16.05 -18.70 -11.78
CA ARG A 485 14.85 -18.66 -12.60
C ARG A 485 14.95 -19.73 -13.67
N ASN A 486 13.86 -20.46 -13.88
CA ASN A 486 13.69 -21.33 -15.03
C ASN A 486 13.52 -20.51 -16.32
N GLY A 487 13.79 -21.13 -17.46
CA GLY A 487 13.58 -20.52 -18.76
C GLY A 487 12.11 -20.30 -19.07
N SER A 488 11.83 -19.49 -20.08
CA SER A 488 10.50 -19.19 -20.57
C SER A 488 10.10 -20.08 -21.74
N ILE A 489 8.82 -20.45 -21.81
CA ILE A 489 8.20 -21.02 -23.01
C ILE A 489 7.68 -19.85 -23.85
N ILE A 490 8.19 -19.71 -25.08
CA ILE A 490 7.93 -18.57 -25.95
C ILE A 490 7.13 -19.01 -27.15
N ALA A 491 6.11 -18.25 -27.54
CA ALA A 491 5.32 -18.51 -28.74
C ALA A 491 6.11 -18.20 -30.01
N HIS A 492 6.10 -19.15 -30.94
CA HIS A 492 6.80 -19.06 -32.22
C HIS A 492 6.09 -18.16 -33.25
N GLU A 493 4.77 -18.21 -33.31
CA GLU A 493 3.96 -17.47 -34.28
C GLU A 493 2.68 -16.89 -33.69
N GLN A 494 2.03 -16.02 -34.43
CA GLN A 494 0.74 -15.47 -34.06
C GLN A 494 -0.39 -16.44 -34.40
N GLY A 495 -1.35 -16.62 -33.48
CA GLY A 495 -2.51 -17.46 -33.65
C GLY A 495 -3.28 -17.72 -32.38
N GLU A 496 -4.05 -18.78 -32.33
CA GLU A 496 -4.77 -19.26 -31.16
C GLU A 496 -4.13 -20.53 -30.60
N ALA A 497 -4.02 -20.62 -29.29
CA ALA A 497 -3.50 -21.81 -28.61
C ALA A 497 -4.46 -23.02 -28.81
N ILE A 498 -3.93 -24.12 -29.30
CA ILE A 498 -4.71 -25.33 -29.62
C ILE A 498 -4.43 -26.42 -28.58
N PRO A 499 -5.46 -27.08 -28.01
CA PRO A 499 -5.30 -28.12 -26.99
C PRO A 499 -4.27 -29.19 -27.34
N TYR A 500 -4.32 -29.68 -28.58
CA TYR A 500 -3.39 -30.70 -29.07
C TYR A 500 -1.93 -30.25 -29.07
N ALA A 501 -1.68 -28.98 -29.44
CA ALA A 501 -0.33 -28.42 -29.45
C ALA A 501 0.19 -28.16 -28.06
N LEU A 502 -0.67 -27.66 -27.13
CA LEU A 502 -0.32 -27.48 -25.72
C LEU A 502 0.11 -28.81 -25.07
N ALA A 503 -0.67 -29.89 -25.26
CA ALA A 503 -0.38 -31.20 -24.69
C ALA A 503 0.98 -31.80 -25.15
N GLN A 504 1.48 -31.40 -26.30
CA GLN A 504 2.79 -31.87 -26.79
C GLN A 504 3.97 -31.30 -26.00
N PHE A 505 3.77 -30.20 -25.28
CA PHE A 505 4.83 -29.50 -24.56
C PHE A 505 4.62 -29.43 -23.04
N GLU A 506 3.57 -30.05 -22.48
CA GLU A 506 3.31 -30.09 -21.04
C GLU A 506 4.47 -30.70 -20.23
N ASP A 507 5.16 -31.68 -20.76
CA ASP A 507 6.33 -32.28 -20.10
C ASP A 507 7.53 -31.31 -20.00
N ARG A 508 7.49 -30.19 -20.71
CA ARG A 508 8.59 -29.22 -20.75
C ARG A 508 8.42 -28.07 -19.77
N GLY A 509 7.22 -27.85 -19.25
CA GLY A 509 6.94 -26.78 -18.32
C GLY A 509 5.46 -26.55 -18.07
N THR A 510 5.17 -25.48 -17.35
CA THR A 510 3.80 -25.07 -16.98
C THR A 510 3.36 -23.91 -17.85
N PHE A 511 2.19 -24.01 -18.47
CA PHE A 511 1.64 -22.95 -19.31
C PHE A 511 0.92 -21.88 -18.47
N PHE A 512 0.97 -20.64 -18.95
CA PHE A 512 0.21 -19.48 -18.43
C PHE A 512 -1.06 -19.21 -19.25
N VAL A 513 -1.21 -19.87 -20.39
CA VAL A 513 -2.30 -19.67 -21.35
C VAL A 513 -3.20 -20.89 -21.42
N THR A 514 -4.48 -20.65 -21.69
CA THR A 514 -5.51 -21.67 -21.91
C THR A 514 -5.72 -21.93 -23.41
N PRO A 515 -6.39 -23.03 -23.78
CA PRO A 515 -6.88 -23.21 -25.13
C PRO A 515 -7.72 -22.03 -25.62
N LYS A 516 -7.56 -21.66 -26.90
CA LYS A 516 -8.18 -20.50 -27.57
C LYS A 516 -7.61 -19.14 -27.18
N THR A 517 -6.64 -19.06 -26.24
CA THR A 517 -5.93 -17.81 -25.98
C THR A 517 -5.21 -17.36 -27.24
N LYS A 518 -5.40 -16.11 -27.64
CA LYS A 518 -4.65 -15.48 -28.74
C LYS A 518 -3.23 -15.20 -28.27
N VAL A 519 -2.27 -15.61 -29.08
CA VAL A 519 -0.84 -15.41 -28.82
C VAL A 519 -0.16 -14.79 -30.04
N TYR A 520 0.97 -14.16 -29.80
CA TYR A 520 1.81 -13.62 -30.86
C TYR A 520 3.28 -14.06 -30.66
N ARG A 521 4.06 -13.95 -31.73
CA ARG A 521 5.47 -14.32 -31.74
C ARG A 521 6.25 -13.53 -30.67
N GLY A 522 7.01 -14.23 -29.83
CA GLY A 522 7.77 -13.63 -28.74
C GLY A 522 6.98 -13.40 -27.44
N MET A 523 5.68 -13.72 -27.42
CA MET A 523 4.89 -13.77 -26.20
C MET A 523 5.35 -14.93 -25.33
N ILE A 524 5.53 -14.72 -24.04
CA ILE A 524 5.86 -15.74 -23.05
C ILE A 524 4.56 -16.40 -22.61
N ILE A 525 4.45 -17.69 -22.85
CA ILE A 525 3.23 -18.46 -22.66
C ILE A 525 3.34 -19.53 -21.57
N GLY A 526 4.51 -19.63 -20.92
CA GLY A 526 4.75 -20.58 -19.85
C GLY A 526 6.16 -20.52 -19.29
N GLU A 527 6.39 -21.26 -18.23
CA GLU A 527 7.68 -21.45 -17.56
C GLU A 527 8.23 -22.85 -17.86
N CYS A 528 9.51 -22.95 -18.24
CA CYS A 528 10.18 -24.22 -18.48
C CYS A 528 10.54 -24.93 -17.16
N ASN A 529 10.72 -26.26 -17.24
CA ASN A 529 11.34 -27.04 -16.15
C ASN A 529 12.88 -26.93 -16.13
N LYS A 530 13.49 -26.27 -17.13
CA LYS A 530 14.93 -26.06 -17.28
C LYS A 530 15.29 -24.58 -17.37
N PRO A 531 16.53 -24.18 -17.05
CA PRO A 531 16.94 -22.77 -17.08
C PRO A 531 16.93 -22.10 -18.46
N GLN A 532 16.83 -22.87 -19.54
CA GLN A 532 16.91 -22.37 -20.92
C GLN A 532 15.52 -22.07 -21.48
N ASP A 533 15.41 -20.93 -22.18
CA ASP A 533 14.21 -20.58 -22.95
C ASP A 533 13.98 -21.59 -24.11
N ILE A 534 12.73 -21.91 -24.38
CA ILE A 534 12.32 -22.71 -25.53
C ILE A 534 11.27 -21.96 -26.33
N VAL A 535 11.38 -22.07 -27.66
CA VAL A 535 10.39 -21.53 -28.60
C VAL A 535 9.54 -22.66 -29.12
N VAL A 536 8.21 -22.55 -28.98
CA VAL A 536 7.26 -23.60 -29.34
C VAL A 536 6.12 -23.07 -30.19
N ASN A 537 5.62 -23.88 -31.09
CA ASN A 537 4.44 -23.55 -31.87
C ASN A 537 3.19 -24.21 -31.28
N ILE A 538 2.40 -23.43 -30.57
CA ILE A 538 1.15 -23.88 -29.93
C ILE A 538 -0.10 -23.64 -30.79
N CYS A 539 0.06 -23.04 -31.98
CA CYS A 539 -1.03 -22.75 -32.91
C CYS A 539 -1.18 -23.82 -33.97
N LYS A 540 -0.28 -24.84 -34.01
CA LYS A 540 -0.22 -25.84 -35.04
C LYS A 540 -1.33 -26.87 -34.91
N THR A 541 -2.20 -26.95 -35.92
CA THR A 541 -3.26 -27.97 -36.01
C THR A 541 -2.69 -29.35 -36.33
N LYS A 542 -3.35 -30.39 -35.82
CA LYS A 542 -3.02 -31.78 -36.19
C LYS A 542 -3.22 -31.95 -37.70
N LYS A 543 -2.20 -32.41 -38.42
CA LYS A 543 -2.36 -32.76 -39.84
C LYS A 543 -3.36 -33.92 -39.94
N LEU A 544 -4.43 -33.70 -40.68
CA LEU A 544 -5.40 -34.75 -41.02
C LEU A 544 -4.70 -35.76 -41.96
N THR A 545 -4.50 -36.98 -41.48
CA THR A 545 -4.08 -38.11 -42.33
C THR A 545 -5.29 -38.96 -42.67
N ASN A 546 -5.39 -39.47 -43.90
CA ASN A 546 -6.52 -40.26 -44.41
C ASN A 546 -6.72 -41.62 -43.70
N MET A 547 -5.91 -41.99 -42.73
CA MET A 547 -6.02 -43.19 -41.91
C MET A 547 -6.38 -42.85 -40.47
N ARG A 548 -7.64 -42.61 -40.19
CA ARG A 548 -8.15 -42.56 -38.81
C ARG A 548 -9.07 -43.73 -38.54
N SER A 549 -8.73 -44.55 -37.54
CA SER A 549 -9.71 -45.40 -36.89
C SER A 549 -10.66 -44.52 -36.07
N ALA A 550 -11.96 -44.79 -36.09
CA ALA A 550 -13.02 -44.02 -35.43
C ALA A 550 -12.89 -43.96 -33.87
N THR A 551 -11.91 -44.66 -33.30
CA THR A 551 -11.62 -44.74 -31.86
C THR A 551 -10.47 -43.85 -31.40
N ALA A 552 -9.91 -42.97 -32.22
CA ALA A 552 -8.68 -42.22 -31.93
C ALA A 552 -8.91 -40.73 -31.51
N ASP A 553 -10.12 -40.31 -31.22
CA ASP A 553 -10.37 -39.05 -30.57
C ASP A 553 -10.20 -39.23 -29.04
N VAL A 554 -8.94 -39.41 -28.61
CA VAL A 554 -8.57 -39.32 -27.20
C VAL A 554 -8.85 -37.88 -26.79
N MET A 555 -9.77 -37.69 -25.84
CA MET A 555 -9.94 -36.44 -25.18
C MET A 555 -8.58 -36.04 -24.59
N VAL A 556 -8.00 -34.96 -25.09
CA VAL A 556 -6.74 -34.42 -24.55
C VAL A 556 -7.07 -33.78 -23.22
N THR A 557 -6.69 -34.42 -22.11
CA THR A 557 -6.77 -33.84 -20.80
C THR A 557 -5.51 -33.01 -20.60
N LEU A 558 -5.66 -31.70 -20.48
CA LEU A 558 -4.57 -30.77 -20.18
C LEU A 558 -4.37 -30.64 -18.68
N GLN A 559 -3.12 -30.45 -18.26
CA GLN A 559 -2.80 -30.07 -16.89
C GLN A 559 -3.35 -28.66 -16.60
N ALA A 560 -3.56 -28.35 -15.32
CA ALA A 560 -3.98 -27.02 -14.93
C ALA A 560 -2.93 -25.98 -15.35
N HIS A 561 -3.37 -24.94 -16.02
CA HIS A 561 -2.52 -23.78 -16.33
C HIS A 561 -2.29 -22.96 -15.06
N LYS A 562 -1.21 -22.20 -15.02
CA LYS A 562 -0.92 -21.24 -13.95
C LYS A 562 -1.46 -19.87 -14.35
N GLU A 563 -2.49 -19.39 -13.67
CA GLU A 563 -2.89 -18.00 -13.79
C GLU A 563 -1.81 -17.10 -13.17
N MET A 564 -1.42 -16.07 -13.89
CA MET A 564 -0.40 -15.12 -13.45
C MET A 564 -1.06 -13.79 -13.12
N ALA A 565 -1.10 -13.46 -11.82
CA ALA A 565 -1.49 -12.13 -11.37
C ALA A 565 -0.45 -11.08 -11.81
N LEU A 566 -0.81 -9.80 -11.80
CA LEU A 566 0.09 -8.71 -12.18
C LEU A 566 1.41 -8.76 -11.39
N GLU A 567 1.33 -8.94 -10.08
CA GLU A 567 2.49 -9.02 -9.19
C GLU A 567 3.39 -10.20 -9.57
N GLU A 568 2.80 -11.37 -9.82
CA GLU A 568 3.55 -12.55 -10.25
C GLU A 568 4.22 -12.34 -11.62
N CYS A 569 3.59 -11.60 -12.53
CA CYS A 569 4.19 -11.22 -13.81
C CYS A 569 5.42 -10.31 -13.60
N LEU A 570 5.31 -9.30 -12.73
CA LEU A 570 6.40 -8.38 -12.42
C LEU A 570 7.58 -9.08 -11.72
N GLU A 571 7.30 -10.03 -10.83
CA GLU A 571 8.30 -10.86 -10.18
C GLU A 571 8.99 -11.83 -11.17
N TYR A 572 8.22 -12.34 -12.12
CA TYR A 572 8.67 -13.35 -13.08
C TYR A 572 9.62 -12.80 -14.14
N ILE A 573 9.37 -11.61 -14.70
CA ILE A 573 10.08 -11.09 -15.87
C ILE A 573 11.59 -10.89 -15.66
N GLY A 574 12.35 -11.12 -16.75
CA GLY A 574 13.78 -10.86 -16.88
C GLY A 574 14.08 -9.44 -17.36
N ASP A 575 15.38 -9.14 -17.47
CA ASP A 575 15.85 -7.81 -17.92
C ASP A 575 15.56 -7.60 -19.42
N ASP A 576 15.37 -8.68 -20.20
CA ASP A 576 15.02 -8.67 -21.62
C ASP A 576 13.53 -8.94 -21.86
N GLU A 577 12.68 -8.76 -20.85
CA GLU A 577 11.25 -9.05 -20.90
C GLU A 577 10.44 -7.86 -20.41
N LEU A 578 9.20 -7.76 -20.87
CA LEU A 578 8.24 -6.72 -20.53
C LEU A 578 6.91 -7.37 -20.15
N VAL A 579 6.15 -6.66 -19.30
CA VAL A 579 4.75 -6.97 -19.04
C VAL A 579 3.90 -5.98 -19.84
N GLU A 580 3.08 -6.51 -20.72
CA GLU A 580 2.04 -5.78 -21.46
C GLU A 580 0.79 -5.71 -20.60
N ILE A 581 0.31 -4.50 -20.34
CA ILE A 581 -0.83 -4.20 -19.50
C ILE A 581 -1.95 -3.63 -20.37
N THR A 582 -3.09 -4.27 -20.33
CA THR A 582 -4.31 -3.81 -21.02
C THR A 582 -5.49 -3.90 -20.06
N PRO A 583 -6.62 -3.21 -20.32
CA PRO A 583 -7.81 -3.33 -19.48
C PRO A 583 -8.30 -4.78 -19.27
N GLU A 584 -8.15 -5.62 -20.29
CA GLU A 584 -8.67 -7.00 -20.29
C GLU A 584 -7.62 -8.03 -19.89
N ASN A 585 -6.34 -7.81 -20.27
CA ASN A 585 -5.30 -8.83 -20.16
C ASN A 585 -3.99 -8.29 -19.60
N VAL A 586 -3.24 -9.16 -18.91
CA VAL A 586 -1.83 -8.97 -18.55
C VAL A 586 -1.05 -10.06 -19.28
N ARG A 587 -0.06 -9.68 -20.10
CA ARG A 587 0.72 -10.60 -20.91
C ARG A 587 2.21 -10.36 -20.70
N ILE A 588 3.00 -11.41 -20.72
CA ILE A 588 4.45 -11.31 -20.64
C ILE A 588 5.03 -11.52 -22.04
N ARG A 589 6.03 -10.74 -22.42
CA ARG A 589 6.70 -10.87 -23.71
C ARG A 589 8.19 -10.58 -23.64
N LYS A 590 8.92 -11.00 -24.66
CA LYS A 590 10.29 -10.53 -24.87
C LYS A 590 10.28 -9.06 -25.34
N ALA A 591 11.24 -8.28 -24.88
CA ALA A 591 11.36 -6.87 -25.23
C ALA A 591 11.65 -6.71 -26.74
N ASP A 592 12.57 -7.49 -27.27
CA ASP A 592 12.92 -7.50 -28.70
C ASP A 592 12.25 -8.68 -29.43
N LEU A 593 11.15 -8.39 -30.13
CA LEU A 593 10.38 -9.36 -30.92
C LEU A 593 11.04 -9.68 -32.28
N THR A 594 12.12 -8.99 -32.66
CA THR A 594 12.79 -9.16 -33.95
C THR A 594 13.90 -10.22 -33.93
N ARG A 595 14.28 -10.73 -32.77
CA ARG A 595 15.36 -11.73 -32.64
C ARG A 595 15.12 -12.96 -33.49
N LYS A 596 16.17 -13.38 -34.21
CA LYS A 596 16.13 -14.56 -35.09
C LYS A 596 15.83 -15.88 -34.38
N ILE A 597 16.05 -15.96 -33.08
CA ILE A 597 15.79 -17.13 -32.26
C ILE A 597 14.30 -17.52 -32.23
N TYR A 598 13.41 -16.60 -32.61
CA TYR A 598 11.98 -16.88 -32.73
C TYR A 598 11.56 -17.33 -34.12
N ASN A 599 12.50 -17.45 -35.08
CA ASN A 599 12.25 -17.91 -36.46
C ASN A 599 12.27 -19.43 -36.56
#